data_daf840f53f2bc243e6955b8944d91c26
#
_entry.id   daf840f53f2bc243e6955b8944d91c26
#
_cell.length_a   1.000
_cell.length_b   1.000
_cell.length_c   1.000
_cell.angle_alpha   90.00
_cell.angle_beta   90.00
_cell.angle_gamma   90.00
#
_symmetry.space_group_name_H-M   'P 1'
#
loop_
_entity.id
_entity.type
_entity.pdbx_description
1 polymer ?
#
loop_
_entity_poly.entity_id
_entity_poly.type
_entity_poly.pdbx_seq_one_letter_code
_entity_poly.pdbx_strand_id
1 'polypeptide(L)'
;MELTIRGREPSDAAGYQRLYSQPEVYRWTTQLPFPSVATWQKKFERMDSEGYIGFVAELEGQMVGELTLFIENRPRTRHGLSFGIGVDPAFSGRGIGERLIRAGLDYAFNWLGATRVELEVFHDNARARRLYQRLGFEQEGVRRKACLRDGDYHDIILMAMLRDSYSQ
;
A
#
# COMPACT_ATOMS: atom_id res chain seq x y z
N MET A 1 -17.64 -10.36 13.39
CA MET A 1 -17.05 -9.05 13.03
C MET A 1 -16.79 -9.04 11.53
N GLU A 2 -17.46 -8.16 10.84
CA GLU A 2 -17.35 -8.08 9.38
C GLU A 2 -16.31 -7.04 8.97
N LEU A 3 -15.31 -7.47 8.23
CA LEU A 3 -14.32 -6.60 7.62
C LEU A 3 -14.83 -6.10 6.26
N THR A 4 -14.94 -4.79 6.10
CA THR A 4 -15.37 -4.15 4.86
C THR A 4 -14.19 -3.45 4.18
N ILE A 5 -14.07 -3.59 2.87
CA ILE A 5 -13.15 -2.79 2.05
C ILE A 5 -14.00 -1.75 1.31
N ARG A 6 -13.65 -0.49 1.44
CA ARG A 6 -14.36 0.63 0.83
C ARG A 6 -13.41 1.68 0.28
N GLY A 7 -13.92 2.61 -0.50
CA GLY A 7 -13.15 3.76 -0.96
C GLY A 7 -12.77 4.69 0.20
N ARG A 8 -11.62 5.36 0.03
CA ARG A 8 -11.16 6.38 0.97
C ARG A 8 -12.08 7.61 0.91
N GLU A 9 -12.43 8.14 2.07
CA GLU A 9 -13.18 9.37 2.23
C GLU A 9 -12.28 10.48 2.80
N PRO A 10 -12.58 11.77 2.60
CA PRO A 10 -11.82 12.87 3.21
C PRO A 10 -11.73 12.77 4.74
N SER A 11 -12.77 12.27 5.38
CA SER A 11 -12.82 12.07 6.82
C SER A 11 -11.86 10.99 7.33
N ASP A 12 -11.26 10.18 6.46
CA ASP A 12 -10.28 9.15 6.85
C ASP A 12 -8.91 9.71 7.23
N ALA A 13 -8.67 11.02 7.06
CA ALA A 13 -7.39 11.63 7.38
C ALA A 13 -6.96 11.38 8.83
N ALA A 14 -7.89 11.41 9.78
CA ALA A 14 -7.62 11.10 11.19
C ALA A 14 -7.22 9.62 11.38
N GLY A 15 -7.84 8.70 10.65
CA GLY A 15 -7.49 7.29 10.65
C GLY A 15 -6.09 7.04 10.08
N TYR A 16 -5.73 7.72 9.00
CA TYR A 16 -4.39 7.66 8.42
C TYR A 16 -3.34 8.20 9.39
N GLN A 17 -3.61 9.33 10.04
CA GLN A 17 -2.72 9.90 11.04
C GLN A 17 -2.48 8.91 12.18
N ARG A 18 -3.54 8.29 12.70
CA ARG A 18 -3.42 7.29 13.76
C ARG A 18 -2.62 6.06 13.30
N LEU A 19 -2.91 5.55 12.11
CA LEU A 19 -2.24 4.39 11.55
C LEU A 19 -0.74 4.64 11.38
N TYR A 20 -0.38 5.73 10.72
CA TYR A 20 1.01 6.07 10.37
C TYR A 20 1.78 6.78 11.48
N SER A 21 1.17 7.04 12.64
CA SER A 21 1.89 7.49 13.83
C SER A 21 2.56 6.35 14.58
N GLN A 22 2.21 5.10 14.27
CA GLN A 22 2.72 3.91 14.95
C GLN A 22 4.05 3.47 14.35
N PRO A 23 5.13 3.36 15.17
CA PRO A 23 6.44 2.92 14.66
C PRO A 23 6.41 1.57 13.93
N GLU A 24 5.58 0.65 14.38
CA GLU A 24 5.42 -0.67 13.76
C GLU A 24 4.78 -0.59 12.35
N VAL A 25 4.19 0.54 12.02
CA VAL A 25 3.63 0.78 10.68
C VAL A 25 4.57 1.63 9.84
N TYR A 26 4.93 2.83 10.30
CA TYR A 26 5.70 3.73 9.45
C TYR A 26 7.10 3.22 9.14
N ARG A 27 7.71 2.41 10.01
CA ARG A 27 9.05 1.87 9.76
C ARG A 27 9.16 1.03 8.48
N TRP A 28 8.06 0.49 8.00
CA TRP A 28 7.99 -0.32 6.78
C TRP A 28 7.56 0.48 5.55
N THR A 29 7.44 1.78 5.69
CA THR A 29 7.01 2.72 4.65
C THR A 29 8.04 3.83 4.49
N THR A 30 7.78 4.76 3.56
CA THR A 30 8.58 5.99 3.43
C THR A 30 7.98 7.17 4.24
N GLN A 31 6.97 6.91 5.06
CA GLN A 31 6.35 7.94 5.89
C GLN A 31 7.27 8.33 7.05
N LEU A 32 7.27 9.62 7.38
CA LEU A 32 8.06 10.15 8.50
C LEU A 32 7.29 10.00 9.82
N PRO A 33 8.02 9.93 10.96
CA PRO A 33 7.40 9.99 12.28
C PRO A 33 6.62 11.29 12.51
N PHE A 34 5.73 11.28 13.49
CA PHE A 34 4.95 12.44 13.93
C PHE A 34 4.07 13.08 12.83
N PRO A 35 3.24 12.30 12.14
CA PRO A 35 2.30 12.87 11.17
C PRO A 35 1.19 13.64 11.88
N SER A 36 0.63 14.65 11.20
CA SER A 36 -0.57 15.35 11.67
C SER A 36 -1.77 15.03 10.77
N VAL A 37 -2.97 15.27 11.30
CA VAL A 37 -4.20 15.14 10.49
C VAL A 37 -4.16 16.15 9.33
N ALA A 38 -3.71 17.39 9.59
CA ALA A 38 -3.61 18.41 8.54
C ALA A 38 -2.66 18.00 7.41
N THR A 39 -1.54 17.35 7.74
CA THR A 39 -0.60 16.81 6.73
C THR A 39 -1.29 15.77 5.86
N TRP A 40 -2.06 14.87 6.45
CA TRP A 40 -2.79 13.85 5.70
C TRP A 40 -3.91 14.44 4.84
N GLN A 41 -4.60 15.48 5.31
CA GLN A 41 -5.60 16.21 4.50
C GLN A 41 -4.95 16.78 3.24
N LYS A 42 -3.78 17.41 3.35
CA LYS A 42 -3.01 17.92 2.20
C LYS A 42 -2.54 16.81 1.28
N LYS A 43 -2.07 15.70 1.83
CA LYS A 43 -1.68 14.52 1.03
C LYS A 43 -2.86 13.96 0.25
N PHE A 44 -4.04 13.92 0.84
CA PHE A 44 -5.25 13.46 0.15
C PHE A 44 -5.59 14.35 -1.04
N GLU A 45 -5.52 15.69 -0.88
CA GLU A 45 -5.74 16.62 -1.99
C GLU A 45 -4.77 16.36 -3.14
N ARG A 46 -3.49 16.16 -2.83
CA ARG A 46 -2.48 15.86 -3.83
C ARG A 46 -2.73 14.50 -4.50
N MET A 47 -3.04 13.47 -3.72
CA MET A 47 -3.36 12.13 -4.24
C MET A 47 -4.57 12.19 -5.19
N ASP A 48 -5.60 12.92 -4.81
CA ASP A 48 -6.80 13.09 -5.63
C ASP A 48 -6.48 13.82 -6.94
N SER A 49 -5.63 14.86 -6.90
CA SER A 49 -5.21 15.59 -8.10
C SER A 49 -4.36 14.73 -9.04
N GLU A 50 -3.63 13.76 -8.53
CA GLU A 50 -2.83 12.81 -9.31
C GLU A 50 -3.64 11.59 -9.76
N GLY A 51 -4.89 11.48 -9.35
CA GLY A 51 -5.78 10.37 -9.70
C GLY A 51 -5.51 9.08 -8.91
N TYR A 52 -4.80 9.15 -7.80
CA TYR A 52 -4.52 7.97 -6.96
C TYR A 52 -5.80 7.45 -6.31
N ILE A 53 -5.88 6.13 -6.18
CA ILE A 53 -7.07 5.45 -5.67
C ILE A 53 -6.77 4.91 -4.28
N GLY A 54 -7.58 5.30 -3.29
CA GLY A 54 -7.43 4.83 -1.92
C GLY A 54 -8.51 3.82 -1.52
N PHE A 55 -8.09 2.75 -0.85
CA PHE A 55 -8.95 1.74 -0.24
C PHE A 55 -8.74 1.76 1.26
N VAL A 56 -9.83 1.65 2.01
CA VAL A 56 -9.81 1.57 3.47
C VAL A 56 -10.42 0.25 3.91
N ALA A 57 -9.73 -0.43 4.80
CA ALA A 57 -10.27 -1.58 5.52
C ALA A 57 -10.91 -1.09 6.81
N GLU A 58 -12.19 -1.39 6.98
CA GLU A 58 -12.97 -0.97 8.13
C GLU A 58 -13.52 -2.18 8.88
N LEU A 59 -13.37 -2.16 10.18
CA LEU A 59 -13.86 -3.17 11.08
C LEU A 59 -14.66 -2.49 12.20
N GLU A 60 -15.95 -2.79 12.30
CA GLU A 60 -16.84 -2.17 13.30
C GLU A 60 -16.78 -0.64 13.34
N GLY A 61 -16.74 -0.01 12.16
CA GLY A 61 -16.70 1.45 12.05
C GLY A 61 -15.32 2.06 12.29
N GLN A 62 -14.29 1.25 12.53
CA GLN A 62 -12.92 1.70 12.73
C GLN A 62 -12.05 1.35 11.53
N MET A 63 -11.29 2.33 11.04
CA MET A 63 -10.26 2.09 10.03
C MET A 63 -9.13 1.26 10.63
N VAL A 64 -8.84 0.11 10.03
CA VAL A 64 -7.80 -0.83 10.50
C VAL A 64 -6.70 -1.06 9.47
N GLY A 65 -6.81 -0.47 8.31
CA GLY A 65 -5.79 -0.55 7.27
C GLY A 65 -6.16 0.26 6.05
N GLU A 66 -5.19 0.47 5.17
CA GLU A 66 -5.38 1.19 3.91
C GLU A 66 -4.46 0.64 2.82
N LEU A 67 -4.87 0.83 1.58
CA LEU A 67 -4.03 0.62 0.41
C LEU A 67 -4.28 1.76 -0.56
N THR A 68 -3.20 2.34 -1.09
CA THR A 68 -3.28 3.38 -2.13
C THR A 68 -2.63 2.87 -3.41
N LEU A 69 -3.38 2.90 -4.51
CA LEU A 69 -2.86 2.67 -5.85
C LEU A 69 -2.27 3.97 -6.39
N PHE A 70 -1.00 3.93 -6.79
CA PHE A 70 -0.32 5.04 -7.42
C PHE A 70 -0.44 4.90 -8.95
N ILE A 71 -1.09 5.88 -9.56
CA ILE A 71 -1.38 5.88 -11.00
C ILE A 71 -0.20 6.50 -11.74
N GLU A 72 0.28 5.82 -12.76
CA GLU A 72 1.28 6.35 -13.68
C GLU A 72 0.57 7.00 -14.87
N ASN A 73 0.91 8.25 -15.17
CA ASN A 73 0.21 9.03 -16.20
C ASN A 73 0.97 9.15 -17.53
N ARG A 74 2.23 8.72 -17.58
CA ARG A 74 3.00 8.76 -18.84
C ARG A 74 2.48 7.70 -19.81
N PRO A 75 2.23 8.07 -21.09
CA PRO A 75 1.56 7.15 -22.04
C PRO A 75 2.25 5.79 -22.21
N ARG A 76 3.57 5.73 -22.18
CA ARG A 76 4.29 4.49 -22.42
C ARG A 76 4.44 3.59 -21.20
N THR A 77 4.11 4.09 -20.00
CA THR A 77 4.26 3.35 -18.73
C THR A 77 2.97 3.30 -17.92
N ARG A 78 1.87 3.91 -18.39
CA ARG A 78 0.60 3.98 -17.66
C ARG A 78 -0.10 2.63 -17.45
N HIS A 79 0.35 1.58 -18.13
CA HIS A 79 -0.13 0.22 -17.94
C HIS A 79 0.41 -0.43 -16.66
N GLY A 80 1.38 0.20 -16.01
CA GLY A 80 1.97 -0.28 -14.77
C GLY A 80 1.57 0.61 -13.60
N LEU A 81 1.06 0.00 -12.54
CA LEU A 81 0.70 0.68 -11.31
C LEU A 81 1.58 0.18 -10.17
N SER A 82 1.65 0.98 -9.10
CA SER A 82 2.26 0.55 -7.85
C SER A 82 1.30 0.81 -6.69
N PHE A 83 1.60 0.29 -5.52
CA PHE A 83 0.79 0.57 -4.35
C PHE A 83 1.62 0.65 -3.08
N GLY A 84 1.08 1.37 -2.09
CA GLY A 84 1.51 1.35 -0.71
C GLY A 84 0.40 0.80 0.17
N ILE A 85 0.76 0.19 1.28
CA ILE A 85 -0.18 -0.46 2.19
C ILE A 85 0.25 -0.27 3.64
N GLY A 86 -0.74 -0.12 4.52
CA GLY A 86 -0.53 -0.12 5.97
C GLY A 86 -1.69 -0.83 6.66
N VAL A 87 -1.37 -1.64 7.66
CA VAL A 87 -2.36 -2.34 8.48
C VAL A 87 -2.04 -2.08 9.95
N ASP A 88 -3.07 -1.79 10.74
CA ASP A 88 -2.93 -1.57 12.18
C ASP A 88 -2.42 -2.86 12.85
N PRO A 89 -1.28 -2.80 13.57
CA PRO A 89 -0.70 -3.99 14.22
C PRO A 89 -1.64 -4.66 15.22
N ALA A 90 -2.55 -3.89 15.84
CA ALA A 90 -3.54 -4.44 16.77
C ALA A 90 -4.48 -5.45 16.11
N PHE A 91 -4.61 -5.40 14.80
CA PHE A 91 -5.48 -6.27 14.00
C PHE A 91 -4.70 -7.21 13.09
N SER A 92 -3.41 -7.37 13.32
CA SER A 92 -2.57 -8.25 12.50
C SER A 92 -2.99 -9.71 12.61
N GLY A 93 -2.69 -10.51 11.59
CA GLY A 93 -3.02 -11.93 11.56
C GLY A 93 -4.48 -12.25 11.22
N ARG A 94 -5.26 -11.27 10.74
CA ARG A 94 -6.67 -11.41 10.39
C ARG A 94 -6.93 -11.35 8.87
N GLY A 95 -5.87 -11.40 8.07
CA GLY A 95 -5.99 -11.37 6.61
C GLY A 95 -6.34 -10.01 6.01
N ILE A 96 -6.25 -8.92 6.78
CA ILE A 96 -6.61 -7.56 6.31
C ILE A 96 -5.74 -7.14 5.14
N GLY A 97 -4.42 -7.31 5.26
CA GLY A 97 -3.48 -6.95 4.20
C GLY A 97 -3.77 -7.70 2.90
N GLU A 98 -4.03 -8.98 2.98
CA GLU A 98 -4.38 -9.79 1.80
C GLU A 98 -5.67 -9.31 1.15
N ARG A 99 -6.71 -9.01 1.92
CA ARG A 99 -7.98 -8.51 1.38
C ARG A 99 -7.82 -7.15 0.70
N LEU A 100 -7.03 -6.25 1.29
CA LEU A 100 -6.70 -4.96 0.67
C LEU A 100 -5.95 -5.15 -0.64
N ILE A 101 -4.94 -6.01 -0.67
CA ILE A 101 -4.15 -6.27 -1.88
C ILE A 101 -5.03 -6.86 -2.97
N ARG A 102 -5.87 -7.85 -2.65
CA ARG A 102 -6.79 -8.44 -3.63
C ARG A 102 -7.76 -7.42 -4.20
N ALA A 103 -8.32 -6.55 -3.37
CA ALA A 103 -9.18 -5.46 -3.83
C ALA A 103 -8.43 -4.50 -4.78
N GLY A 104 -7.21 -4.13 -4.43
CA GLY A 104 -6.35 -3.28 -5.27
C GLY A 104 -5.98 -3.94 -6.59
N LEU A 105 -5.63 -5.22 -6.58
CA LEU A 105 -5.30 -5.97 -7.80
C LEU A 105 -6.51 -6.11 -8.72
N ASP A 106 -7.67 -6.44 -8.17
CA ASP A 106 -8.90 -6.51 -8.94
C ASP A 106 -9.21 -5.17 -9.62
N TYR A 107 -9.12 -4.09 -8.87
CA TYR A 107 -9.36 -2.75 -9.39
C TYR A 107 -8.35 -2.38 -10.48
N ALA A 108 -7.07 -2.65 -10.25
CA ALA A 108 -6.00 -2.34 -11.20
C ALA A 108 -6.15 -3.12 -12.50
N PHE A 109 -6.33 -4.45 -12.42
CA PHE A 109 -6.37 -5.31 -13.60
C PHE A 109 -7.70 -5.28 -14.32
N ASN A 110 -8.82 -5.32 -13.59
CA ASN A 110 -10.14 -5.49 -14.19
C ASN A 110 -10.88 -4.19 -14.49
N TRP A 111 -10.51 -3.09 -13.82
CA TRP A 111 -11.20 -1.81 -13.98
C TRP A 111 -10.34 -0.70 -14.57
N LEU A 112 -9.03 -0.71 -14.29
CA LEU A 112 -8.10 0.28 -14.88
C LEU A 112 -7.34 -0.27 -16.10
N GLY A 113 -7.43 -1.57 -16.35
CA GLY A 113 -6.75 -2.20 -17.48
C GLY A 113 -5.23 -2.28 -17.34
N ALA A 114 -4.71 -2.24 -16.12
CA ALA A 114 -3.30 -2.45 -15.88
C ALA A 114 -2.86 -3.83 -16.37
N THR A 115 -1.63 -3.93 -16.85
CA THR A 115 -1.01 -5.21 -17.21
C THR A 115 0.09 -5.60 -16.25
N ARG A 116 0.43 -4.70 -15.33
CA ARG A 116 1.51 -4.86 -14.37
C ARG A 116 1.19 -4.08 -13.08
N VAL A 117 1.36 -4.71 -11.93
CA VAL A 117 1.32 -4.06 -10.61
C VAL A 117 2.60 -4.37 -9.87
N GLU A 118 3.28 -3.34 -9.37
CA GLU A 118 4.55 -3.48 -8.68
C GLU A 118 4.48 -2.89 -7.27
N LEU A 119 5.42 -3.27 -6.44
CA LEU A 119 5.57 -2.78 -5.09
C LEU A 119 7.04 -2.68 -4.70
N GLU A 120 7.31 -1.87 -3.70
CA GLU A 120 8.59 -1.80 -3.01
C GLU A 120 8.41 -2.32 -1.58
N VAL A 121 9.36 -3.13 -1.11
CA VAL A 121 9.32 -3.67 0.25
C VAL A 121 10.74 -3.67 0.84
N PHE A 122 10.87 -3.31 2.11
CA PHE A 122 12.16 -3.39 2.81
C PHE A 122 12.68 -4.82 2.80
N HIS A 123 13.98 -4.97 2.58
CA HIS A 123 14.65 -6.28 2.48
C HIS A 123 14.40 -7.19 3.69
N ASP A 124 14.27 -6.60 4.88
CA ASP A 124 14.08 -7.33 6.13
C ASP A 124 12.62 -7.47 6.57
N ASN A 125 11.66 -7.02 5.75
CA ASN A 125 10.24 -7.23 6.00
C ASN A 125 9.82 -8.63 5.52
N ALA A 126 10.27 -9.65 6.24
CA ALA A 126 10.07 -11.04 5.85
C ALA A 126 8.59 -11.43 5.75
N ARG A 127 7.77 -10.88 6.65
CA ARG A 127 6.33 -11.17 6.70
C ARG A 127 5.61 -10.67 5.45
N ALA A 128 5.86 -9.42 5.07
CA ALA A 128 5.27 -8.83 3.86
C ALA A 128 5.77 -9.53 2.60
N ARG A 129 7.07 -9.81 2.52
CA ARG A 129 7.66 -10.52 1.38
C ARG A 129 7.02 -11.89 1.16
N ARG A 130 6.79 -12.65 2.25
CA ARG A 130 6.12 -13.95 2.16
C ARG A 130 4.68 -13.82 1.67
N LEU A 131 3.95 -12.82 2.16
CA LEU A 131 2.59 -12.53 1.70
C LEU A 131 2.57 -12.24 0.21
N TYR A 132 3.44 -11.35 -0.26
CA TYR A 132 3.51 -10.99 -1.68
C TYR A 132 3.86 -12.19 -2.55
N GLN A 133 4.84 -12.99 -2.14
CA GLN A 133 5.21 -14.21 -2.88
C GLN A 133 4.05 -15.19 -2.95
N ARG A 134 3.32 -15.39 -1.84
CA ARG A 134 2.16 -16.29 -1.81
C ARG A 134 1.04 -15.80 -2.74
N LEU A 135 0.88 -14.49 -2.90
CA LEU A 135 -0.12 -13.91 -3.79
C LEU A 135 0.30 -13.95 -5.27
N GLY A 136 1.56 -14.24 -5.57
CA GLY A 136 2.06 -14.38 -6.94
C GLY A 136 2.98 -13.25 -7.40
N PHE A 137 3.41 -12.34 -6.51
CA PHE A 137 4.42 -11.35 -6.85
C PHE A 137 5.80 -12.00 -6.94
N GLU A 138 6.57 -11.59 -7.93
CA GLU A 138 7.94 -12.05 -8.17
C GLU A 138 8.93 -10.94 -7.92
N GLN A 139 10.10 -11.28 -7.37
CA GLN A 139 11.18 -10.31 -7.17
C GLN A 139 11.81 -9.96 -8.52
N GLU A 140 11.98 -8.66 -8.76
CA GLU A 140 12.60 -8.16 -10.01
C GLU A 140 13.94 -7.49 -9.78
N GLY A 141 14.24 -7.04 -8.58
CA GLY A 141 15.50 -6.41 -8.32
C GLY A 141 15.64 -5.91 -6.89
N VAL A 142 16.81 -5.34 -6.63
CA VAL A 142 17.17 -4.77 -5.33
C VAL A 142 17.70 -3.36 -5.56
N ARG A 143 17.11 -2.38 -4.89
CA ARG A 143 17.65 -1.02 -4.80
C ARG A 143 18.50 -0.93 -3.55
N ARG A 144 19.81 -0.88 -3.73
CA ARG A 144 20.75 -0.89 -2.61
C ARG A 144 20.75 0.44 -1.88
N LYS A 145 20.67 0.41 -0.55
CA LYS A 145 20.70 1.59 0.34
C LYS A 145 19.73 2.68 -0.10
N ALA A 146 18.51 2.28 -0.43
CA ALA A 146 17.54 3.16 -1.08
C ALA A 146 16.62 3.89 -0.10
N CYS A 147 16.55 3.46 1.17
CA CYS A 147 15.67 4.08 2.15
C CYS A 147 16.33 4.17 3.53
N LEU A 148 16.27 5.36 4.10
CA LEU A 148 16.78 5.65 5.44
C LEU A 148 15.76 5.21 6.49
N ARG A 149 16.22 4.45 7.49
CA ARG A 149 15.41 4.06 8.66
C ARG A 149 16.30 3.95 9.88
N ASP A 150 15.92 4.61 10.96
CA ASP A 150 16.66 4.58 12.24
C ASP A 150 18.17 4.89 12.09
N GLY A 151 18.50 5.86 11.21
CA GLY A 151 19.87 6.28 10.98
C GLY A 151 20.68 5.44 10.02
N ASP A 152 20.16 4.33 9.51
CA ASP A 152 20.83 3.44 8.57
C ASP A 152 20.08 3.36 7.22
N TYR A 153 20.83 3.23 6.13
CA TYR A 153 20.27 3.04 4.79
C TYR A 153 20.03 1.56 4.52
N HIS A 154 18.83 1.25 4.07
CA HIS A 154 18.36 -0.11 3.85
C HIS A 154 18.09 -0.39 2.37
N ASP A 155 18.28 -1.64 1.97
CA ASP A 155 17.93 -2.10 0.64
C ASP A 155 16.40 -2.24 0.52
N ILE A 156 15.90 -1.93 -0.66
CA ILE A 156 14.50 -2.07 -1.03
C ILE A 156 14.40 -3.12 -2.12
N ILE A 157 13.52 -4.09 -1.91
CA ILE A 157 13.21 -5.14 -2.89
C ILE A 157 12.08 -4.66 -3.80
N LEU A 158 12.27 -4.81 -5.10
CA LEU A 158 11.21 -4.57 -6.09
C LEU A 158 10.52 -5.89 -6.41
N MET A 159 9.20 -5.90 -6.34
CA MET A 159 8.38 -7.05 -6.68
C MET A 159 7.26 -6.63 -7.62
N ALA A 160 6.82 -7.53 -8.49
CA ALA A 160 5.76 -7.23 -9.44
C ALA A 160 4.92 -8.45 -9.76
N MET A 161 3.69 -8.19 -10.19
CA MET A 161 2.76 -9.17 -10.73
C MET A 161 2.32 -8.69 -12.11
N LEU A 162 2.43 -9.56 -13.11
CA LEU A 162 1.86 -9.32 -14.44
C LEU A 162 0.42 -9.82 -14.48
N ARG A 163 -0.40 -9.21 -15.34
CA ARG A 163 -1.81 -9.58 -15.51
C ARG A 163 -2.00 -11.08 -15.74
N ASP A 164 -1.11 -11.71 -16.53
CA ASP A 164 -1.20 -13.13 -16.87
C ASP A 164 -1.05 -14.05 -15.66
N SER A 165 -0.38 -13.59 -14.61
CA SER A 165 -0.17 -14.35 -13.37
C SER A 165 -1.25 -14.09 -12.31
N TYR A 166 -2.20 -13.18 -12.58
CA TYR A 166 -3.26 -12.85 -11.64
C TYR A 166 -4.37 -13.89 -11.68
N SER A 167 -4.64 -14.52 -10.55
CA SER A 167 -5.78 -15.43 -10.36
C SER A 167 -6.72 -14.86 -9.29
N GLN A 168 -8.02 -14.82 -9.62
CA GLN A 168 -9.07 -14.35 -8.73
C GLN A 168 -9.36 -15.32 -7.60
#